data_631c87adfa80fb35b29b835e79908240
#
_entry.id   631c87adfa80fb35b29b835e79908240
#
_cell.length_a   1.000
_cell.length_b   1.000
_cell.length_c   1.000
_cell.angle_alpha   90.00
_cell.angle_beta   90.00
_cell.angle_gamma   90.00
#
_symmetry.space_group_name_H-M   'P 1'
#
loop_
_entity.id
_entity.type
_entity.pdbx_description
1 polymer ?
#
loop_
_entity_poly.entity_id
_entity_poly.type
_entity_poly.pdbx_seq_one_letter_code
_entity_poly.pdbx_strand_id
1 'polypeptide(L)'
;MKICKVIVASSQAVYGEGQYFCQEHGPFLPVPRSPQQLQRKLWELSCCKCDRVANPSLLAEQHTNPYNQYAVSKLAQEKTALGLGWIHGIPTVALRYSITQGPRQSLFNHYSGICRIFVSSALTGSPLVIYEDGLQTRDFVHIDDVVNANMLVLENDAAEGHAFNVGSGIRTSVVEYARLVRDKIGNQVEFRIPGEYRTGDNRHSVSSISKLKGLGWSPKKNLSDILDDFLNWIQQTGGIPHQIRDAYSHMKEAGVVLAAFD
;
A
#
# COMPACT_ATOMS: atom_id res chain seq x y z
N MET A 1 8.04 -23.39 27.10
CA MET A 1 7.66 -21.96 27.02
C MET A 1 6.22 -21.91 26.54
N LYS A 2 5.32 -21.22 27.23
CA LYS A 2 3.91 -21.08 26.82
C LYS A 2 3.78 -19.86 25.90
N ILE A 3 3.18 -20.03 24.72
CA ILE A 3 2.87 -18.91 23.83
C ILE A 3 1.69 -18.15 24.45
N CYS A 4 1.87 -16.84 24.70
CA CYS A 4 0.84 -16.00 25.30
C CYS A 4 -0.10 -15.40 24.25
N LYS A 5 0.45 -14.92 23.12
CA LYS A 5 -0.33 -14.34 22.01
C LYS A 5 0.47 -14.43 20.70
N VAL A 6 -0.21 -14.53 19.57
CA VAL A 6 0.37 -14.52 18.23
C VAL A 6 -0.16 -13.30 17.47
N ILE A 7 0.73 -12.51 16.87
CA ILE A 7 0.37 -11.42 15.98
C ILE A 7 0.90 -11.76 14.58
N VAL A 8 0.02 -11.71 13.59
CA VAL A 8 0.33 -12.05 12.20
C VAL A 8 0.40 -10.77 11.36
N ALA A 9 1.56 -10.54 10.76
CA ALA A 9 1.73 -9.47 9.78
C ALA A 9 1.07 -9.88 8.45
N SER A 10 -0.21 -9.50 8.28
CA SER A 10 -0.95 -9.59 7.03
C SER A 10 -0.71 -8.33 6.17
N SER A 11 -1.50 -8.08 5.16
CA SER A 11 -1.29 -6.99 4.21
C SER A 11 -2.61 -6.44 3.68
N GLN A 12 -2.64 -5.16 3.35
CA GLN A 12 -3.68 -4.51 2.55
C GLN A 12 -3.89 -5.20 1.18
N ALA A 13 -2.87 -5.89 0.66
CA ALA A 13 -2.97 -6.59 -0.62
C ALA A 13 -4.08 -7.65 -0.66
N VAL A 14 -4.52 -8.19 0.49
CA VAL A 14 -5.60 -9.19 0.58
C VAL A 14 -6.95 -8.70 0.03
N TYR A 15 -7.10 -7.40 -0.17
CA TYR A 15 -8.32 -6.80 -0.70
C TYR A 15 -8.39 -6.81 -2.24
N GLY A 16 -7.28 -7.02 -2.96
CA GLY A 16 -7.23 -6.81 -4.40
C GLY A 16 -7.63 -5.36 -4.74
N GLU A 17 -8.50 -5.18 -5.73
CA GLU A 17 -9.02 -3.83 -6.06
C GLU A 17 -9.95 -3.27 -4.97
N GLY A 18 -10.41 -4.10 -4.02
CA GLY A 18 -11.34 -3.68 -2.98
C GLY A 18 -12.78 -3.57 -3.45
N GLN A 19 -13.62 -2.94 -2.62
CA GLN A 19 -15.01 -2.70 -2.93
C GLN A 19 -15.19 -1.36 -3.64
N TYR A 20 -16.05 -1.36 -4.66
CA TYR A 20 -16.47 -0.16 -5.38
C TYR A 20 -17.97 0.05 -5.25
N PHE A 21 -18.41 1.28 -5.47
CA PHE A 21 -19.81 1.68 -5.42
C PHE A 21 -20.25 2.28 -6.74
N CYS A 22 -21.26 1.68 -7.35
CA CYS A 22 -21.98 2.24 -8.49
C CYS A 22 -23.22 2.98 -7.99
N GLN A 23 -23.44 4.19 -8.45
CA GLN A 23 -24.61 4.99 -8.05
C GLN A 23 -25.95 4.33 -8.38
N GLU A 24 -25.98 3.53 -9.45
CA GLU A 24 -27.20 2.89 -9.94
C GLU A 24 -27.38 1.46 -9.39
N HIS A 25 -26.26 0.72 -9.19
CA HIS A 25 -26.30 -0.72 -8.84
C HIS A 25 -25.76 -1.04 -7.44
N GLY A 26 -25.33 -0.02 -6.68
CA GLY A 26 -24.82 -0.19 -5.33
C GLY A 26 -23.40 -0.76 -5.26
N PRO A 27 -23.01 -1.34 -4.13
CA PRO A 27 -21.66 -1.86 -3.90
C PRO A 27 -21.40 -3.16 -4.65
N PHE A 28 -20.15 -3.35 -5.12
CA PHE A 28 -19.69 -4.57 -5.76
C PHE A 28 -18.19 -4.77 -5.57
N LEU A 29 -17.72 -6.01 -5.78
CA LEU A 29 -16.30 -6.34 -5.85
C LEU A 29 -15.92 -6.46 -7.33
N PRO A 30 -15.09 -5.56 -7.86
CA PRO A 30 -14.71 -5.62 -9.27
C PRO A 30 -13.72 -6.77 -9.52
N VAL A 31 -13.65 -7.21 -10.79
CA VAL A 31 -12.51 -7.98 -11.27
C VAL A 31 -11.31 -7.04 -11.50
N PRO A 32 -10.07 -7.56 -11.47
CA PRO A 32 -8.90 -6.75 -11.82
C PRO A 32 -9.01 -6.16 -13.23
N ARG A 33 -8.40 -5.01 -13.42
CA ARG A 33 -8.30 -4.37 -14.74
C ARG A 33 -7.59 -5.28 -15.73
N SER A 34 -8.20 -5.49 -16.89
CA SER A 34 -7.62 -6.37 -17.92
C SER A 34 -6.39 -5.72 -18.60
N PRO A 35 -5.44 -6.51 -19.14
CA PRO A 35 -4.35 -5.96 -19.92
C PRO A 35 -4.82 -5.05 -21.07
N GLN A 36 -5.89 -5.43 -21.75
CA GLN A 36 -6.48 -4.63 -22.84
C GLN A 36 -7.01 -3.29 -22.35
N GLN A 37 -7.63 -3.25 -21.16
CA GLN A 37 -8.09 -2.01 -20.53
C GLN A 37 -6.89 -1.10 -20.20
N LEU A 38 -5.84 -1.63 -19.59
CA LEU A 38 -4.63 -0.90 -19.22
C LEU A 38 -3.87 -0.38 -20.45
N GLN A 39 -3.75 -1.18 -21.49
CA GLN A 39 -3.15 -0.79 -22.78
C GLN A 39 -3.86 0.40 -23.43
N ARG A 40 -5.17 0.52 -23.21
CA ARG A 40 -6.00 1.62 -23.74
C ARG A 40 -6.03 2.84 -22.83
N LYS A 41 -5.22 2.87 -21.79
CA LYS A 41 -5.17 3.95 -20.77
C LYS A 41 -6.52 4.17 -20.06
N LEU A 42 -7.37 3.14 -20.00
CA LEU A 42 -8.63 3.16 -19.27
C LEU A 42 -8.38 2.75 -17.82
N TRP A 43 -7.90 3.72 -17.01
CA TRP A 43 -7.37 3.44 -15.69
C TRP A 43 -8.43 3.14 -14.64
N GLU A 44 -9.61 3.73 -14.76
CA GLU A 44 -10.68 3.57 -13.76
C GLU A 44 -11.43 2.26 -13.92
N LEU A 45 -11.99 1.76 -12.81
CA LEU A 45 -12.87 0.61 -12.81
C LEU A 45 -14.31 1.04 -13.07
N SER A 46 -15.00 0.25 -13.88
CA SER A 46 -16.39 0.48 -14.25
C SER A 46 -17.31 -0.57 -13.65
N CYS A 47 -18.56 -0.19 -13.47
CA CYS A 47 -19.62 -1.12 -13.07
C CYS A 47 -19.88 -2.15 -14.17
N CYS A 48 -19.85 -3.42 -13.82
CA CYS A 48 -20.08 -4.53 -14.78
C CYS A 48 -21.51 -4.60 -15.35
N LYS A 49 -22.44 -3.77 -14.83
CA LYS A 49 -23.85 -3.76 -15.31
C LYS A 49 -24.17 -2.58 -16.21
N CYS A 50 -23.49 -1.42 -16.06
CA CYS A 50 -23.80 -0.20 -16.81
C CYS A 50 -22.57 0.50 -17.41
N ASP A 51 -21.38 -0.07 -17.26
CA ASP A 51 -20.08 0.43 -17.75
C ASP A 51 -19.71 1.84 -17.28
N ARG A 52 -20.48 2.45 -16.38
CA ARG A 52 -20.12 3.73 -15.77
C ARG A 52 -18.97 3.57 -14.78
N VAL A 53 -18.06 4.53 -14.76
CA VAL A 53 -16.99 4.61 -13.78
C VAL A 53 -17.56 4.53 -12.35
N ALA A 54 -17.03 3.66 -11.56
CA ALA A 54 -17.46 3.43 -10.18
C ALA A 54 -16.52 4.09 -9.18
N ASN A 55 -17.04 4.43 -8.01
CA ASN A 55 -16.27 5.07 -6.94
C ASN A 55 -15.64 4.02 -6.02
N PRO A 56 -14.34 4.11 -5.71
CA PRO A 56 -13.70 3.21 -4.76
C PRO A 56 -14.21 3.48 -3.32
N SER A 57 -14.55 2.41 -2.61
CA SER A 57 -14.87 2.45 -1.17
C SER A 57 -13.60 2.33 -0.33
N LEU A 58 -13.67 2.68 0.96
CA LEU A 58 -12.61 2.31 1.89
C LEU A 58 -12.57 0.79 2.07
N LEU A 59 -11.37 0.23 2.15
CA LEU A 59 -11.14 -1.21 2.34
C LEU A 59 -11.52 -1.60 3.77
N ALA A 60 -12.63 -2.28 3.92
CA ALA A 60 -13.12 -2.77 5.20
C ALA A 60 -12.78 -4.25 5.40
N GLU A 61 -12.55 -4.67 6.65
CA GLU A 61 -12.02 -6.00 6.98
C GLU A 61 -12.91 -7.17 6.56
N GLN A 62 -14.19 -6.91 6.28
CA GLN A 62 -15.16 -7.94 5.89
C GLN A 62 -14.94 -8.51 4.49
N HIS A 63 -14.34 -7.75 3.59
CA HIS A 63 -14.25 -8.11 2.17
C HIS A 63 -12.80 -8.32 1.73
N THR A 64 -12.41 -9.55 1.47
CA THR A 64 -11.11 -9.89 0.89
C THR A 64 -11.30 -10.46 -0.51
N ASN A 65 -10.44 -10.07 -1.46
CA ASN A 65 -10.52 -10.50 -2.85
C ASN A 65 -9.12 -10.51 -3.51
N PRO A 66 -8.19 -11.37 -3.02
CA PRO A 66 -6.81 -11.38 -3.50
C PRO A 66 -6.70 -11.93 -4.92
N TYR A 67 -5.91 -11.27 -5.78
CA TYR A 67 -5.71 -11.69 -7.16
C TYR A 67 -4.27 -12.09 -7.51
N ASN A 68 -3.28 -11.68 -6.73
CA ASN A 68 -1.89 -12.06 -6.98
C ASN A 68 -1.35 -13.02 -5.91
N GLN A 69 -0.23 -13.68 -6.22
CA GLN A 69 0.35 -14.72 -5.36
C GLN A 69 0.69 -14.20 -3.95
N TYR A 70 1.21 -12.97 -3.86
CA TYR A 70 1.50 -12.34 -2.59
C TYR A 70 0.23 -12.11 -1.76
N ALA A 71 -0.82 -11.56 -2.36
CA ALA A 71 -2.08 -11.31 -1.69
C ALA A 71 -2.72 -12.62 -1.20
N VAL A 72 -2.73 -13.66 -2.05
CA VAL A 72 -3.24 -15.01 -1.70
C VAL A 72 -2.43 -15.60 -0.56
N SER A 73 -1.09 -15.55 -0.60
CA SER A 73 -0.23 -16.09 0.46
C SER A 73 -0.46 -15.38 1.79
N LYS A 74 -0.64 -14.06 1.78
CA LYS A 74 -0.93 -13.28 2.99
C LYS A 74 -2.30 -13.57 3.58
N LEU A 75 -3.32 -13.75 2.75
CA LEU A 75 -4.64 -14.15 3.21
C LEU A 75 -4.62 -15.60 3.75
N ALA A 76 -3.94 -16.51 3.10
CA ALA A 76 -3.78 -17.89 3.58
C ALA A 76 -3.07 -17.92 4.94
N GLN A 77 -1.95 -17.19 5.10
CA GLN A 77 -1.24 -17.04 6.37
C GLN A 77 -2.18 -16.51 7.48
N GLU A 78 -2.93 -15.45 7.18
CA GLU A 78 -3.88 -14.83 8.12
C GLU A 78 -4.94 -15.84 8.57
N LYS A 79 -5.61 -16.49 7.62
CA LYS A 79 -6.69 -17.46 7.91
C LYS A 79 -6.18 -18.69 8.66
N THR A 80 -5.02 -19.21 8.26
CA THR A 80 -4.39 -20.34 8.95
C THR A 80 -4.04 -20.00 10.39
N ALA A 81 -3.40 -18.86 10.63
CA ALA A 81 -3.01 -18.47 11.97
C ALA A 81 -4.22 -18.23 12.90
N LEU A 82 -5.23 -17.48 12.43
CA LEU A 82 -6.46 -17.24 13.19
C LEU A 82 -7.19 -18.55 13.47
N GLY A 83 -7.30 -19.45 12.48
CA GLY A 83 -7.96 -20.75 12.64
C GLY A 83 -7.23 -21.66 13.62
N LEU A 84 -5.92 -21.78 13.54
CA LEU A 84 -5.11 -22.56 14.48
C LEU A 84 -5.16 -21.94 15.90
N GLY A 85 -5.13 -20.62 16.00
CA GLY A 85 -5.29 -19.92 17.27
C GLY A 85 -6.60 -20.28 17.94
N TRP A 86 -7.69 -20.26 17.19
CA TRP A 86 -9.00 -20.67 17.69
C TRP A 86 -9.04 -22.15 18.12
N ILE A 87 -8.52 -23.08 17.28
CA ILE A 87 -8.52 -24.52 17.56
C ILE A 87 -7.71 -24.84 18.83
N HIS A 88 -6.58 -24.17 19.02
CA HIS A 88 -5.65 -24.48 20.11
C HIS A 88 -5.78 -23.56 21.33
N GLY A 89 -6.76 -22.66 21.34
CA GLY A 89 -6.95 -21.69 22.43
C GLY A 89 -5.78 -20.73 22.60
N ILE A 90 -5.12 -20.36 21.50
CA ILE A 90 -4.01 -19.42 21.48
C ILE A 90 -4.54 -18.06 20.98
N PRO A 91 -4.51 -17.00 21.80
CA PRO A 91 -4.89 -15.65 21.38
C PRO A 91 -4.14 -15.24 20.12
N THR A 92 -4.85 -14.95 19.03
CA THR A 92 -4.24 -14.65 17.74
C THR A 92 -4.90 -13.44 17.09
N VAL A 93 -4.09 -12.52 16.57
CA VAL A 93 -4.52 -11.29 15.90
C VAL A 93 -3.83 -11.17 14.55
N ALA A 94 -4.53 -10.71 13.51
CA ALA A 94 -3.93 -10.37 12.23
C ALA A 94 -3.96 -8.86 12.00
N LEU A 95 -2.84 -8.28 11.55
CA LEU A 95 -2.74 -6.87 11.20
C LEU A 95 -2.49 -6.73 9.70
N ARG A 96 -3.43 -6.11 8.99
CA ARG A 96 -3.34 -5.82 7.55
C ARG A 96 -2.71 -4.46 7.35
N TYR A 97 -1.39 -4.45 7.16
CA TYR A 97 -0.66 -3.21 6.99
C TYR A 97 -0.93 -2.59 5.63
N SER A 98 -1.25 -1.29 5.62
CA SER A 98 -1.18 -0.42 4.46
C SER A 98 0.27 -0.18 4.05
N ILE A 99 0.55 0.74 3.12
CA ILE A 99 1.94 0.98 2.69
C ILE A 99 2.73 1.61 3.83
N THR A 100 3.44 0.74 4.56
CA THR A 100 4.28 1.14 5.69
C THR A 100 5.57 1.78 5.20
N GLN A 101 5.90 2.95 5.73
CA GLN A 101 7.08 3.73 5.36
C GLN A 101 7.72 4.36 6.59
N GLY A 102 9.00 4.74 6.46
CA GLY A 102 9.75 5.41 7.52
C GLY A 102 11.21 5.00 7.55
N PRO A 103 11.95 5.40 8.59
CA PRO A 103 13.35 5.02 8.78
C PRO A 103 13.58 3.52 8.72
N ARG A 104 14.77 3.11 8.27
CA ARG A 104 15.22 1.71 8.13
C ARG A 104 14.48 0.89 7.07
N GLN A 105 13.69 1.52 6.21
CA GLN A 105 13.16 0.84 5.03
C GLN A 105 14.31 0.39 4.13
N SER A 106 14.28 -0.87 3.65
CA SER A 106 15.32 -1.40 2.78
C SER A 106 15.51 -0.54 1.53
N LEU A 107 16.72 -0.03 1.33
CA LEU A 107 17.09 0.73 0.13
C LEU A 107 17.29 -0.16 -1.10
N PHE A 108 17.46 -1.47 -0.93
CA PHE A 108 17.78 -2.43 -1.97
C PHE A 108 16.57 -3.20 -2.52
N ASN A 109 15.37 -2.97 -2.00
CA ASN A 109 14.17 -3.63 -2.51
C ASN A 109 13.66 -2.93 -3.78
N HIS A 110 13.97 -3.46 -4.96
CA HIS A 110 13.60 -2.85 -6.25
C HIS A 110 12.11 -2.91 -6.57
N TYR A 111 11.33 -3.78 -5.92
CA TYR A 111 9.92 -4.01 -6.25
C TYR A 111 8.91 -3.21 -5.43
N SER A 112 9.30 -2.69 -4.28
CA SER A 112 8.38 -1.98 -3.39
C SER A 112 9.00 -0.74 -2.79
N GLY A 113 8.12 0.19 -2.36
CA GLY A 113 8.53 1.35 -1.61
C GLY A 113 8.68 2.61 -2.45
N ILE A 114 7.55 3.19 -2.85
CA ILE A 114 7.49 4.48 -3.57
C ILE A 114 8.31 5.57 -2.86
N CYS A 115 8.33 5.59 -1.51
CA CYS A 115 9.14 6.52 -0.72
C CYS A 115 10.62 6.42 -1.12
N ARG A 116 11.17 5.22 -1.02
CA ARG A 116 12.56 4.98 -1.39
C ARG A 116 12.84 5.35 -2.84
N ILE A 117 11.98 4.90 -3.78
CA ILE A 117 12.18 5.13 -5.22
C ILE A 117 12.18 6.64 -5.51
N PHE A 118 11.16 7.36 -5.05
CA PHE A 118 11.03 8.78 -5.35
C PHE A 118 12.08 9.63 -4.63
N VAL A 119 12.37 9.34 -3.36
CA VAL A 119 13.41 10.05 -2.61
C VAL A 119 14.78 9.80 -3.23
N SER A 120 15.10 8.54 -3.58
CA SER A 120 16.38 8.24 -4.23
C SER A 120 16.52 8.93 -5.59
N SER A 121 15.48 8.88 -6.44
CA SER A 121 15.48 9.57 -7.72
C SER A 121 15.66 11.08 -7.55
N ALA A 122 14.91 11.70 -6.64
CA ALA A 122 15.01 13.12 -6.38
C ALA A 122 16.40 13.54 -5.87
N LEU A 123 16.99 12.79 -4.92
CA LEU A 123 18.33 13.08 -4.38
C LEU A 123 19.45 12.88 -5.41
N THR A 124 19.24 12.03 -6.42
CA THR A 124 20.20 11.80 -7.51
C THR A 124 19.95 12.67 -8.75
N GLY A 125 18.96 13.56 -8.71
CA GLY A 125 18.60 14.42 -9.84
C GLY A 125 17.91 13.68 -11.00
N SER A 126 17.44 12.45 -10.75
CA SER A 126 16.71 11.66 -11.73
C SER A 126 15.20 12.01 -11.71
N PRO A 127 14.50 11.93 -12.85
CA PRO A 127 13.06 12.22 -12.89
C PRO A 127 12.26 11.22 -12.06
N LEU A 128 11.14 11.67 -11.46
CA LEU A 128 10.16 10.81 -10.82
C LEU A 128 9.25 10.21 -11.88
N VAL A 129 9.37 8.90 -12.12
CA VAL A 129 8.53 8.19 -13.07
C VAL A 129 7.23 7.77 -12.36
N ILE A 130 6.12 8.30 -12.84
CA ILE A 130 4.78 8.07 -12.30
C ILE A 130 4.01 7.21 -13.30
N TYR A 131 3.55 6.05 -12.85
CA TYR A 131 2.78 5.13 -13.69
C TYR A 131 1.34 5.59 -13.88
N GLU A 132 0.69 5.05 -14.89
CA GLU A 132 -0.68 5.38 -15.30
C GLU A 132 -0.81 6.89 -15.57
N ASP A 133 -1.75 7.54 -14.92
CA ASP A 133 -1.96 8.99 -14.92
C ASP A 133 -1.53 9.67 -13.60
N GLY A 134 -1.02 8.88 -12.65
CA GLY A 134 -0.64 9.37 -11.31
C GLY A 134 -1.81 9.56 -10.34
N LEU A 135 -3.05 9.33 -10.76
CA LEU A 135 -4.24 9.53 -9.92
C LEU A 135 -4.62 8.29 -9.09
N GLN A 136 -3.91 7.16 -9.28
CA GLN A 136 -4.07 6.01 -8.42
C GLN A 136 -3.77 6.39 -6.96
N THR A 137 -4.65 5.97 -6.04
CA THR A 137 -4.54 6.37 -4.64
C THR A 137 -4.05 5.25 -3.74
N ARG A 138 -3.30 5.64 -2.72
CA ARG A 138 -2.71 4.74 -1.73
C ARG A 138 -2.92 5.28 -0.32
N ASP A 139 -2.78 4.38 0.64
CA ASP A 139 -2.79 4.66 2.07
C ASP A 139 -1.38 4.44 2.62
N PHE A 140 -0.75 5.51 3.09
CA PHE A 140 0.61 5.50 3.64
C PHE A 140 0.58 5.63 5.15
N VAL A 141 1.25 4.74 5.85
CA VAL A 141 1.32 4.73 7.32
C VAL A 141 2.76 4.72 7.79
N HIS A 142 3.04 5.50 8.84
CA HIS A 142 4.38 5.55 9.44
C HIS A 142 4.70 4.27 10.18
N ILE A 143 5.98 3.85 10.15
CA ILE A 143 6.43 2.63 10.85
C ILE A 143 6.17 2.68 12.36
N ASP A 144 6.31 3.84 13.01
CA ASP A 144 6.03 3.98 14.44
C ASP A 144 4.55 3.76 14.77
N ASP A 145 3.64 4.18 13.89
CA ASP A 145 2.21 3.94 14.06
C ASP A 145 1.88 2.45 13.89
N VAL A 146 2.59 1.77 12.97
CA VAL A 146 2.49 0.30 12.83
C VAL A 146 3.00 -0.41 14.09
N VAL A 147 4.14 0.03 14.66
CA VAL A 147 4.65 -0.51 15.93
C VAL A 147 3.64 -0.30 17.05
N ASN A 148 3.09 0.91 17.18
CA ASN A 148 2.07 1.22 18.17
C ASN A 148 0.80 0.35 18.02
N ALA A 149 0.38 0.05 16.79
CA ALA A 149 -0.73 -0.87 16.53
C ALA A 149 -0.41 -2.30 17.01
N ASN A 150 0.82 -2.78 16.78
CA ASN A 150 1.27 -4.09 17.28
C ASN A 150 1.27 -4.14 18.80
N MET A 151 1.79 -3.10 19.47
CA MET A 151 1.79 -3.03 20.93
C MET A 151 0.38 -3.00 21.50
N LEU A 152 -0.51 -2.19 20.92
CA LEU A 152 -1.90 -2.14 21.36
C LEU A 152 -2.59 -3.52 21.31
N VAL A 153 -2.50 -4.23 20.17
CA VAL A 153 -3.17 -5.52 20.03
C VAL A 153 -2.49 -6.63 20.85
N LEU A 154 -1.21 -6.49 21.16
CA LEU A 154 -0.50 -7.39 22.06
C LEU A 154 -1.06 -7.33 23.47
N GLU A 155 -1.40 -6.15 23.95
CA GLU A 155 -1.84 -5.86 25.31
C GLU A 155 -3.39 -5.87 25.45
N ASN A 156 -4.15 -5.93 24.35
CA ASN A 156 -5.59 -5.80 24.35
C ASN A 156 -6.26 -7.12 23.94
N ASP A 157 -6.96 -7.75 24.91
CA ASP A 157 -7.65 -9.03 24.69
C ASP A 157 -8.88 -8.89 23.77
N ALA A 158 -9.48 -7.69 23.66
CA ALA A 158 -10.58 -7.46 22.73
C ALA A 158 -10.15 -7.53 21.24
N ALA A 159 -8.84 -7.58 20.95
CA ALA A 159 -8.33 -7.78 19.60
C ALA A 159 -8.31 -9.25 19.16
N GLU A 160 -8.45 -10.19 20.07
CA GLU A 160 -8.25 -11.62 19.81
C GLU A 160 -9.25 -12.20 18.81
N GLY A 161 -8.76 -13.09 17.94
CA GLY A 161 -9.57 -13.72 16.90
C GLY A 161 -9.90 -12.83 15.71
N HIS A 162 -9.36 -11.61 15.67
CA HIS A 162 -9.73 -10.62 14.66
C HIS A 162 -8.58 -10.20 13.73
N ALA A 163 -8.97 -9.76 12.54
CA ALA A 163 -8.10 -8.99 11.65
C ALA A 163 -8.41 -7.48 11.76
N PHE A 164 -7.39 -6.63 11.69
CA PHE A 164 -7.49 -5.18 11.72
C PHE A 164 -6.65 -4.53 10.63
N ASN A 165 -7.18 -3.48 10.03
CA ASN A 165 -6.42 -2.61 9.16
C ASN A 165 -5.53 -1.66 9.95
N VAL A 166 -4.28 -1.53 9.51
CA VAL A 166 -3.31 -0.56 10.04
C VAL A 166 -2.88 0.34 8.90
N GLY A 167 -3.45 1.53 8.85
CA GLY A 167 -3.24 2.53 7.81
C GLY A 167 -3.48 3.93 8.34
N SER A 168 -3.30 4.95 7.49
CA SER A 168 -3.68 6.32 7.84
C SER A 168 -5.19 6.56 7.66
N GLY A 169 -5.82 5.81 6.76
CA GLY A 169 -7.17 6.06 6.30
C GLY A 169 -7.28 7.28 5.37
N ILE A 170 -6.15 7.86 4.96
CA ILE A 170 -6.06 9.05 4.12
C ILE A 170 -5.77 8.64 2.69
N ARG A 171 -6.58 9.14 1.77
CA ARG A 171 -6.42 8.94 0.33
C ARG A 171 -5.37 9.90 -0.21
N THR A 172 -4.24 9.36 -0.69
CA THR A 172 -3.17 10.13 -1.32
C THR A 172 -2.91 9.58 -2.71
N SER A 173 -2.98 10.41 -3.75
CA SER A 173 -2.59 10.03 -5.10
C SER A 173 -1.07 9.97 -5.25
N VAL A 174 -0.59 9.19 -6.21
CA VAL A 174 0.85 9.07 -6.47
C VAL A 174 1.45 10.40 -6.93
N VAL A 175 0.69 11.20 -7.68
CA VAL A 175 1.15 12.53 -8.10
C VAL A 175 1.24 13.52 -6.92
N GLU A 176 0.32 13.46 -5.95
CA GLU A 176 0.41 14.26 -4.71
C GLU A 176 1.63 13.85 -3.89
N TYR A 177 1.87 12.54 -3.78
CA TYR A 177 3.07 12.01 -3.13
C TYR A 177 4.35 12.54 -3.80
N ALA A 178 4.43 12.46 -5.14
CA ALA A 178 5.58 12.93 -5.90
C ALA A 178 5.83 14.44 -5.70
N ARG A 179 4.78 15.25 -5.68
CA ARG A 179 4.87 16.69 -5.40
C ARG A 179 5.45 16.95 -4.01
N LEU A 180 4.96 16.26 -3.00
CA LEU A 180 5.45 16.41 -1.63
C LEU A 180 6.94 16.03 -1.51
N VAL A 181 7.37 14.94 -2.17
CA VAL A 181 8.80 14.55 -2.20
C VAL A 181 9.65 15.65 -2.84
N ARG A 182 9.24 16.17 -3.99
CA ARG A 182 9.95 17.26 -4.67
C ARG A 182 10.06 18.51 -3.77
N ASP A 183 8.96 18.91 -3.15
CA ASP A 183 8.90 20.13 -2.37
C ASP A 183 9.78 20.04 -1.10
N LYS A 184 9.89 18.84 -0.51
CA LYS A 184 10.76 18.60 0.66
C LYS A 184 12.26 18.53 0.33
N ILE A 185 12.63 18.04 -0.83
CA ILE A 185 14.04 17.93 -1.24
C ILE A 185 14.57 19.26 -1.78
N GLY A 186 13.67 20.19 -2.14
CA GLY A 186 14.05 21.51 -2.63
C GLY A 186 14.63 21.49 -4.06
N ASN A 187 14.40 20.43 -4.81
CA ASN A 187 14.88 20.25 -6.18
C ASN A 187 13.81 20.55 -7.21
N GLN A 188 14.21 21.07 -8.38
CA GLN A 188 13.38 21.10 -9.57
C GLN A 188 13.40 19.72 -10.26
N VAL A 189 12.89 18.70 -9.55
CA VAL A 189 12.83 17.34 -10.08
C VAL A 189 11.69 17.24 -11.08
N GLU A 190 12.02 16.76 -12.27
CA GLU A 190 11.05 16.55 -13.35
C GLU A 190 10.12 15.37 -13.01
N PHE A 191 8.85 15.50 -13.35
CA PHE A 191 7.89 14.39 -13.34
C PHE A 191 7.73 13.83 -14.75
N ARG A 192 7.83 12.52 -14.87
CA ARG A 192 7.55 11.81 -16.12
C ARG A 192 6.35 10.90 -15.92
N ILE A 193 5.31 11.11 -16.73
CA ILE A 193 4.08 10.30 -16.74
C ILE A 193 3.98 9.67 -18.13
N PRO A 194 4.73 8.58 -18.39
CA PRO A 194 4.82 7.99 -19.73
C PRO A 194 3.57 7.18 -20.14
N GLY A 195 2.57 7.07 -19.26
CA GLY A 195 1.43 6.18 -19.48
C GLY A 195 1.76 4.69 -19.36
N GLU A 196 2.89 4.36 -18.75
CA GLU A 196 3.27 2.99 -18.43
C GLU A 196 2.50 2.49 -17.20
N TYR A 197 2.34 1.19 -17.07
CA TYR A 197 1.60 0.57 -15.97
C TYR A 197 2.26 -0.72 -15.50
N ARG A 198 1.90 -1.15 -14.30
CA ARG A 198 2.30 -2.47 -13.77
C ARG A 198 1.08 -3.39 -13.76
N THR A 199 1.23 -4.57 -14.35
CA THR A 199 0.16 -5.57 -14.32
C THR A 199 -0.08 -6.06 -12.88
N GLY A 200 -1.34 -6.06 -12.48
CA GLY A 200 -1.75 -6.51 -11.14
C GLY A 200 -1.63 -5.46 -10.03
N ASP A 201 -1.26 -4.22 -10.35
CA ASP A 201 -1.38 -3.11 -9.40
C ASP A 201 -2.85 -2.68 -9.26
N ASN A 202 -3.25 -2.40 -8.03
CA ASN A 202 -4.60 -1.89 -7.73
C ASN A 202 -4.72 -0.42 -8.14
N ARG A 203 -5.92 -0.01 -8.57
CA ARG A 203 -6.16 1.41 -8.89
C ARG A 203 -6.23 2.24 -7.61
N HIS A 204 -7.05 1.84 -6.63
CA HIS A 204 -7.22 2.57 -5.38
C HIS A 204 -7.16 1.62 -4.19
N SER A 205 -6.39 1.98 -3.17
CA SER A 205 -6.21 1.18 -1.97
C SER A 205 -6.07 2.08 -0.75
N VAL A 206 -7.19 2.28 -0.04
CA VAL A 206 -7.23 3.08 1.20
C VAL A 206 -8.03 2.33 2.25
N SER A 207 -7.41 2.07 3.39
CA SER A 207 -7.98 1.25 4.47
C SER A 207 -9.00 2.01 5.31
N SER A 208 -10.11 1.36 5.64
CA SER A 208 -10.92 1.79 6.77
C SER A 208 -10.21 1.38 8.06
N ILE A 209 -9.91 2.34 8.91
CA ILE A 209 -9.24 2.11 10.20
C ILE A 209 -10.20 2.16 11.38
N SER A 210 -11.50 2.19 11.11
CA SER A 210 -12.55 2.38 12.14
C SER A 210 -12.52 1.28 13.19
N LYS A 211 -12.26 0.03 12.80
CA LYS A 211 -12.23 -1.11 13.71
C LYS A 211 -11.09 -1.01 14.73
N LEU A 212 -9.87 -0.65 14.29
CA LEU A 212 -8.74 -0.47 15.18
C LEU A 212 -8.85 0.82 16.01
N LYS A 213 -9.46 1.88 15.45
CA LYS A 213 -9.84 3.09 16.22
C LYS A 213 -10.78 2.75 17.38
N GLY A 214 -11.70 1.81 17.19
CA GLY A 214 -12.59 1.32 18.26
C GLY A 214 -11.86 0.70 19.45
N LEU A 215 -10.61 0.24 19.26
CA LEU A 215 -9.74 -0.24 20.33
C LEU A 215 -8.84 0.86 20.94
N GLY A 216 -8.98 2.12 20.50
CA GLY A 216 -8.21 3.25 21.00
C GLY A 216 -6.95 3.60 20.22
N TRP A 217 -6.67 2.92 19.08
CA TRP A 217 -5.55 3.28 18.22
C TRP A 217 -5.93 4.36 17.20
N SER A 218 -4.99 5.25 16.92
CA SER A 218 -5.05 6.17 15.78
C SER A 218 -3.65 6.49 15.28
N PRO A 219 -3.47 6.69 13.95
CA PRO A 219 -2.19 7.15 13.42
C PRO A 219 -1.87 8.55 13.97
N LYS A 220 -0.62 8.77 14.36
CA LYS A 220 -0.13 10.03 14.92
C LYS A 220 0.70 10.83 13.92
N LYS A 221 1.27 10.15 12.93
CA LYS A 221 2.15 10.76 11.93
C LYS A 221 1.46 10.81 10.58
N ASN A 222 1.67 11.92 9.87
CA ASN A 222 1.16 12.14 8.54
C ASN A 222 2.22 11.85 7.47
N LEU A 223 1.89 12.01 6.20
CA LEU A 223 2.80 11.74 5.09
C LEU A 223 4.03 12.66 5.08
N SER A 224 3.89 13.91 5.55
CA SER A 224 5.02 14.83 5.68
C SER A 224 6.02 14.31 6.71
N ASP A 225 5.53 13.83 7.87
CA ASP A 225 6.37 13.26 8.92
C ASP A 225 7.12 12.01 8.44
N ILE A 226 6.44 11.15 7.65
CA ILE A 226 7.06 9.96 7.05
C ILE A 226 8.27 10.34 6.21
N LEU A 227 8.13 11.36 5.34
CA LEU A 227 9.20 11.80 4.46
C LEU A 227 10.33 12.49 5.23
N ASP A 228 10.01 13.31 6.23
CA ASP A 228 11.01 13.99 7.07
C ASP A 228 11.87 12.96 7.82
N ASP A 229 11.23 12.00 8.48
CA ASP A 229 11.93 10.97 9.24
C ASP A 229 12.77 10.05 8.32
N PHE A 230 12.26 9.74 7.12
CA PHE A 230 13.00 8.96 6.15
C PHE A 230 14.21 9.71 5.59
N LEU A 231 14.07 11.01 5.25
CA LEU A 231 15.16 11.85 4.76
C LEU A 231 16.24 12.05 5.84
N ASN A 232 15.84 12.32 7.09
CA ASN A 232 16.76 12.42 8.21
C ASN A 232 17.56 11.13 8.41
N TRP A 233 16.89 9.97 8.32
CA TRP A 233 17.56 8.68 8.41
C TRP A 233 18.57 8.45 7.29
N ILE A 234 18.21 8.77 6.03
CA ILE A 234 19.14 8.68 4.90
C ILE A 234 20.38 9.53 5.12
N GLN A 235 20.22 10.77 5.59
CA GLN A 235 21.35 11.65 5.89
C GLN A 235 22.27 11.06 6.96
N GLN A 236 21.70 10.51 8.04
CA GLN A 236 22.46 9.88 9.12
C GLN A 236 23.21 8.61 8.70
N THR A 237 22.73 7.91 7.69
CA THR A 237 23.35 6.67 7.18
C THR A 237 24.35 6.89 6.03
N GLY A 238 24.68 8.14 5.72
CA GLY A 238 25.67 8.49 4.71
C GLY A 238 25.10 8.67 3.30
N GLY A 239 23.79 8.86 3.18
CA GLY A 239 23.13 9.13 1.90
C GLY A 239 22.67 7.88 1.15
N ILE A 240 22.32 8.05 -0.13
CA ILE A 240 21.87 6.95 -1.00
C ILE A 240 23.10 6.22 -1.55
N PRO A 241 23.26 4.90 -1.34
CA PRO A 241 24.34 4.13 -1.92
C PRO A 241 24.34 4.19 -3.46
N HIS A 242 25.52 4.35 -4.06
CA HIS A 242 25.67 4.45 -5.53
C HIS A 242 25.10 3.25 -6.30
N GLN A 243 24.94 2.10 -5.65
CA GLN A 243 24.40 0.86 -6.20
C GLN A 243 22.87 0.85 -6.36
N ILE A 244 22.16 1.82 -5.79
CA ILE A 244 20.68 1.90 -5.83
C ILE A 244 20.20 2.60 -7.12
N ARG A 245 20.99 2.60 -8.14
CA ARG A 245 20.63 3.23 -9.41
C ARG A 245 19.50 2.44 -10.07
N ASP A 246 18.39 3.15 -10.30
CA ASP A 246 17.37 2.84 -11.29
C ASP A 246 16.51 1.59 -11.05
N ALA A 247 15.66 1.65 -9.99
CA ALA A 247 14.59 0.66 -9.78
C ALA A 247 13.62 0.60 -10.99
N TYR A 248 13.45 1.69 -11.73
CA TYR A 248 12.61 1.74 -12.91
C TYR A 248 13.16 0.90 -14.05
N SER A 249 14.44 1.05 -14.41
CA SER A 249 15.08 0.23 -15.45
C SER A 249 15.02 -1.26 -15.11
N HIS A 250 15.30 -1.63 -13.86
CA HIS A 250 15.19 -3.03 -13.41
C HIS A 250 13.78 -3.60 -13.56
N MET A 251 12.75 -2.85 -13.20
CA MET A 251 11.36 -3.32 -13.35
C MET A 251 10.95 -3.43 -14.81
N LYS A 252 11.47 -2.56 -15.68
CA LYS A 252 11.21 -2.59 -17.13
C LYS A 252 11.90 -3.77 -17.80
N GLU A 253 13.17 -4.03 -17.49
CA GLU A 253 13.93 -5.20 -17.95
C GLU A 253 13.29 -6.52 -17.49
N ALA A 254 12.76 -6.56 -16.26
CA ALA A 254 12.03 -7.71 -15.73
C ALA A 254 10.62 -7.89 -16.30
N GLY A 255 10.16 -7.01 -17.24
CA GLY A 255 8.83 -7.08 -17.83
C GLY A 255 7.68 -6.78 -16.85
N VAL A 256 7.97 -6.15 -15.70
CA VAL A 256 6.97 -5.79 -14.69
C VAL A 256 6.26 -4.50 -15.06
N VAL A 257 6.95 -3.59 -15.76
CA VAL A 257 6.43 -2.32 -16.27
C VAL A 257 6.21 -2.44 -17.77
N LEU A 258 4.99 -2.17 -18.21
CA LEU A 258 4.56 -2.27 -19.59
C LEU A 258 4.12 -0.89 -20.11
N ALA A 259 4.35 -0.65 -21.40
CA ALA A 259 3.83 0.54 -22.08
C ALA A 259 2.37 0.35 -22.47
N ALA A 260 1.56 1.39 -22.34
CA ALA A 260 0.27 1.46 -22.99
C ALA A 260 0.44 1.87 -24.46
N PHE A 261 -0.55 1.59 -25.29
CA PHE A 261 -0.56 2.06 -26.68
C PHE A 261 -0.84 3.57 -26.70
N ASP A 262 -0.22 4.25 -27.67
CA ASP A 262 -0.51 5.66 -27.97
C ASP A 262 -1.84 5.83 -28.67
#